data_f2d88b5e1a5d2f389e3ce21e3508558b
#
_entry.id   f2d88b5e1a5d2f389e3ce21e3508558b
#
_cell.length_a   1.000
_cell.length_b   1.000
_cell.length_c   1.000
_cell.angle_alpha   90.00
_cell.angle_beta   90.00
_cell.angle_gamma   90.00
#
_symmetry.space_group_name_H-M   'P 1'
#
loop_
_entity.id
_entity.type
_entity.pdbx_description
1 polymer ?
#
loop_
_entity_poly.entity_id
_entity_poly.type
_entity_poly.pdbx_seq_one_letter_code
_entity_poly.pdbx_strand_id
1 'polypeptide(L)'
;MDTIARLFVDKNTPMPEWNRVLVREVGFTGGKRRHDVECWPTQEFLDNHAKSDLINYKVTRIDWSVGDDYIDSIKFTMSNGDVSPRYGRRMTNHYCMIEADITTVTMIQKDGRLAGVIFGNETAGEVLRIEAASINQGETKTSVESLYASETLVGFKMRLHRGALTGLSSQWLTSPAALLKANSTK
;
A
#
# COMPACT_ATOMS: atom_id res chain seq x y z
N MET A 1 10.58 -12.77 -2.89
CA MET A 1 9.86 -14.04 -3.10
C MET A 1 8.41 -13.69 -3.35
N ASP A 2 7.91 -14.02 -4.52
CA ASP A 2 6.57 -13.64 -4.94
C ASP A 2 5.50 -14.26 -4.04
N THR A 3 4.51 -13.48 -3.67
CA THR A 3 3.30 -13.92 -2.96
C THR A 3 2.64 -15.13 -3.66
N ILE A 4 2.84 -15.25 -4.97
CA ILE A 4 2.40 -16.35 -5.81
C ILE A 4 3.10 -17.67 -5.44
N ALA A 5 4.39 -17.63 -5.12
CA ALA A 5 5.12 -18.86 -4.74
C ALA A 5 4.58 -19.45 -3.42
N ARG A 6 4.10 -18.64 -2.49
CA ARG A 6 3.46 -19.11 -1.25
C ARG A 6 2.12 -19.79 -1.48
N LEU A 7 1.35 -19.37 -2.47
CA LEU A 7 0.07 -19.99 -2.83
C LEU A 7 0.22 -21.38 -3.43
N PHE A 8 1.33 -21.65 -4.14
CA PHE A 8 1.57 -22.94 -4.78
C PHE A 8 2.33 -23.95 -3.92
N VAL A 9 2.96 -23.50 -2.85
CA VAL A 9 3.75 -24.39 -1.96
C VAL A 9 2.87 -25.15 -0.98
N ASP A 10 1.69 -24.65 -0.65
CA ASP A 10 0.79 -25.31 0.29
C ASP A 10 -0.26 -26.19 -0.43
N LYS A 11 0.24 -27.23 -1.12
CA LYS A 11 -0.60 -28.21 -1.82
C LYS A 11 -1.46 -29.10 -0.91
N ASN A 12 -1.25 -29.01 0.42
CA ASN A 12 -1.90 -29.89 1.39
C ASN A 12 -3.04 -29.22 2.17
N THR A 13 -3.37 -27.99 1.86
CA THR A 13 -4.48 -27.31 2.53
C THR A 13 -5.79 -27.66 1.83
N PRO A 14 -6.73 -28.33 2.53
CA PRO A 14 -7.99 -28.71 1.89
C PRO A 14 -8.75 -27.45 1.44
N MET A 15 -9.20 -27.43 0.18
CA MET A 15 -10.19 -26.48 -0.26
C MET A 15 -11.46 -26.67 0.57
N PRO A 16 -11.74 -25.82 1.52
CA PRO A 16 -12.61 -24.68 1.29
C PRO A 16 -12.13 -23.41 2.03
N GLU A 17 -10.89 -23.05 1.90
CA GLU A 17 -10.38 -21.84 2.54
C GLU A 17 -10.58 -20.59 1.68
N TRP A 18 -11.79 -20.43 1.14
CA TRP A 18 -12.23 -19.19 0.52
C TRP A 18 -12.24 -18.02 1.51
N ASN A 19 -12.08 -18.31 2.82
CA ASN A 19 -11.99 -17.34 3.89
C ASN A 19 -10.54 -16.96 4.25
N ARG A 20 -9.54 -17.58 3.67
CA ARG A 20 -8.16 -17.17 3.89
C ARG A 20 -7.90 -15.82 3.25
N VAL A 21 -7.35 -14.93 4.04
CA VAL A 21 -6.91 -13.62 3.57
C VAL A 21 -5.66 -13.82 2.73
N LEU A 22 -5.81 -13.67 1.43
CA LEU A 22 -4.70 -13.62 0.50
C LEU A 22 -4.35 -12.15 0.27
N VAL A 23 -3.16 -11.76 0.68
CA VAL A 23 -2.68 -10.40 0.49
C VAL A 23 -1.59 -10.39 -0.57
N ARG A 24 -1.85 -9.66 -1.64
CA ARG A 24 -0.86 -9.33 -2.65
C ARG A 24 -0.16 -8.04 -2.23
N GLU A 25 1.15 -8.06 -2.14
CA GLU A 25 1.97 -6.89 -1.88
C GLU A 25 2.61 -6.41 -3.18
N VAL A 26 2.45 -5.13 -3.48
CA VAL A 26 3.05 -4.50 -4.64
C VAL A 26 3.66 -3.16 -4.25
N GLY A 27 4.87 -2.86 -4.74
CA GLY A 27 5.52 -1.60 -4.49
C GLY A 27 7.03 -1.62 -4.64
N PHE A 28 7.67 -0.56 -4.20
CA PHE A 28 9.09 -0.40 -4.34
C PHE A 28 9.90 -1.45 -3.58
N THR A 29 10.72 -2.18 -4.31
CA THR A 29 11.85 -2.93 -3.77
C THR A 29 13.08 -2.03 -3.80
N GLY A 30 13.07 -0.97 -3.00
CA GLY A 30 14.08 0.08 -3.13
C GLY A 30 15.32 -0.14 -2.28
N GLY A 31 16.50 0.10 -2.89
CA GLY A 31 17.74 0.48 -2.24
C GLY A 31 18.55 -0.63 -1.57
N LYS A 32 19.88 -0.57 -1.71
CA LYS A 32 20.87 -1.45 -1.12
C LYS A 32 21.06 -1.30 0.41
N ARG A 33 20.25 -0.47 1.07
CA ARG A 33 20.34 -0.18 2.50
C ARG A 33 19.35 -1.02 3.29
N ARG A 34 19.74 -1.43 4.49
CA ARG A 34 18.86 -2.09 5.44
C ARG A 34 17.75 -1.10 5.85
N HIS A 35 16.51 -1.51 5.65
CA HIS A 35 15.33 -0.75 6.01
C HIS A 35 14.56 -1.49 7.11
N ASP A 36 14.01 -0.73 8.04
CA ASP A 36 12.97 -1.22 8.91
C ASP A 36 11.66 -1.25 8.13
N VAL A 37 10.89 -2.29 8.33
CA VAL A 37 9.63 -2.50 7.61
C VAL A 37 8.51 -2.61 8.62
N GLU A 38 7.50 -1.76 8.45
CA GLU A 38 6.29 -1.75 9.27
C GLU A 38 5.07 -1.92 8.37
N CYS A 39 4.11 -2.72 8.83
CA CYS A 39 2.87 -2.99 8.11
C CYS A 39 1.67 -2.39 8.85
N TRP A 40 0.72 -1.87 8.10
CA TRP A 40 -0.57 -1.48 8.62
C TRP A 40 -1.69 -1.85 7.64
N PRO A 41 -2.69 -2.65 8.06
CA PRO A 41 -2.76 -3.34 9.35
C PRO A 41 -1.63 -4.36 9.54
N THR A 42 -1.41 -4.78 10.77
CA THR A 42 -0.40 -5.81 11.07
C THR A 42 -0.79 -7.15 10.47
N GLN A 43 0.20 -8.03 10.24
CA GLN A 43 -0.07 -9.37 9.75
C GLN A 43 -0.98 -10.15 10.71
N GLU A 44 -0.78 -10.00 12.01
CA GLU A 44 -1.63 -10.60 13.04
C GLU A 44 -3.09 -10.17 12.92
N PHE A 45 -3.34 -8.89 12.66
CA PHE A 45 -4.69 -8.38 12.40
C PHE A 45 -5.31 -9.05 11.17
N LEU A 46 -4.57 -9.12 10.08
CA LEU A 46 -5.04 -9.73 8.83
C LEU A 46 -5.33 -11.23 9.00
N ASP A 47 -4.49 -11.94 9.76
CA ASP A 47 -4.64 -13.37 10.01
C ASP A 47 -5.84 -13.70 10.92
N ASN A 48 -6.24 -12.76 11.78
CA ASN A 48 -7.35 -12.93 12.72
C ASN A 48 -8.72 -12.48 12.17
N HIS A 49 -8.79 -11.95 10.96
CA HIS A 49 -10.03 -11.49 10.35
C HIS A 49 -10.40 -12.30 9.13
N ALA A 50 -11.70 -12.57 8.99
CA ALA A 50 -12.24 -13.21 7.79
C ALA A 50 -12.20 -12.25 6.59
N LYS A 51 -12.06 -12.80 5.39
CA LYS A 51 -12.07 -12.02 4.15
C LYS A 51 -13.33 -11.14 4.01
N SER A 52 -14.48 -11.65 4.45
CA SER A 52 -15.75 -10.93 4.46
C SER A 52 -15.72 -9.67 5.31
N ASP A 53 -14.96 -9.65 6.39
CA ASP A 53 -14.83 -8.51 7.29
C ASP A 53 -13.89 -7.46 6.70
N LEU A 54 -12.84 -7.91 6.02
CA LEU A 54 -11.81 -7.06 5.44
C LEU A 54 -12.26 -6.37 4.14
N ILE A 55 -13.27 -6.88 3.45
CA ILE A 55 -13.74 -6.28 2.19
C ILE A 55 -14.27 -4.86 2.38
N ASN A 56 -14.76 -4.55 3.57
CA ASN A 56 -15.24 -3.22 3.95
C ASN A 56 -14.21 -2.40 4.74
N TYR A 57 -13.02 -2.96 4.97
CA TYR A 57 -11.93 -2.30 5.67
C TYR A 57 -11.17 -1.39 4.69
N LYS A 58 -11.56 -0.12 4.66
CA LYS A 58 -11.09 0.86 3.68
C LYS A 58 -10.39 2.02 4.35
N VAL A 59 -9.46 2.63 3.64
CA VAL A 59 -8.86 3.90 4.05
C VAL A 59 -9.90 5.01 3.88
N THR A 60 -10.21 5.72 4.95
CA THR A 60 -11.18 6.83 4.96
C THR A 60 -10.54 8.20 5.19
N ARG A 61 -9.30 8.22 5.67
CA ARG A 61 -8.53 9.44 5.85
C ARG A 61 -7.04 9.17 5.74
N ILE A 62 -6.34 10.08 5.11
CA ILE A 62 -4.87 10.10 5.06
C ILE A 62 -4.40 11.44 5.62
N ASP A 63 -3.48 11.38 6.57
CA ASP A 63 -2.77 12.54 7.12
C ASP A 63 -1.31 12.46 6.70
N TRP A 64 -0.70 13.60 6.36
CA TRP A 64 0.69 13.63 5.92
C TRP A 64 1.41 14.94 6.24
N SER A 65 2.71 14.93 6.07
CA SER A 65 3.53 16.11 5.89
C SER A 65 4.52 15.90 4.74
N VAL A 66 4.83 16.95 4.04
CA VAL A 66 5.82 16.95 2.96
C VAL A 66 6.87 18.03 3.24
N GLY A 67 8.10 17.71 2.86
CA GLY A 67 9.19 18.67 2.77
C GLY A 67 9.42 19.08 1.32
N ASP A 68 10.56 19.75 1.09
CA ASP A 68 10.92 20.21 -0.26
C ASP A 68 11.17 19.04 -1.22
N ASP A 69 11.81 17.97 -0.74
CA ASP A 69 12.26 16.86 -1.56
C ASP A 69 11.50 15.55 -1.34
N TYR A 70 10.87 15.35 -0.17
CA TYR A 70 10.33 14.05 0.22
C TYR A 70 9.05 14.18 1.05
N ILE A 71 8.30 13.09 1.09
CA ILE A 71 7.23 12.90 2.07
C ILE A 71 7.90 12.65 3.43
N ASP A 72 7.64 13.52 4.39
CA ASP A 72 8.25 13.45 5.72
C ASP A 72 7.52 12.49 6.64
N SER A 73 6.22 12.39 6.51
CA SER A 73 5.39 11.46 7.29
C SER A 73 4.05 11.17 6.63
N ILE A 74 3.49 10.01 6.99
CA ILE A 74 2.15 9.59 6.56
C ILE A 74 1.47 8.79 7.68
N LYS A 75 0.14 8.89 7.76
CA LYS A 75 -0.71 8.16 8.70
C LYS A 75 -2.05 7.87 8.04
N PHE A 76 -2.64 6.72 8.34
CA PHE A 76 -3.89 6.24 7.77
C PHE A 76 -4.97 6.07 8.84
N THR A 77 -6.21 6.37 8.49
CA THR A 77 -7.39 6.01 9.28
C THR A 77 -8.29 5.12 8.43
N MET A 78 -8.78 4.05 9.02
CA MET A 78 -9.61 3.05 8.36
C MET A 78 -11.10 3.26 8.68
N SER A 79 -11.97 2.63 7.91
CA SER A 79 -13.43 2.77 8.01
C SER A 79 -14.02 2.32 9.35
N ASN A 80 -13.35 1.43 10.07
CA ASN A 80 -13.75 1.00 11.42
C ASN A 80 -13.24 1.94 12.54
N GLY A 81 -12.54 3.03 12.19
CA GLY A 81 -11.97 3.99 13.13
C GLY A 81 -10.54 3.68 13.56
N ASP A 82 -9.96 2.56 13.14
CA ASP A 82 -8.56 2.26 13.44
C ASP A 82 -7.63 3.29 12.81
N VAL A 83 -6.64 3.72 13.59
CA VAL A 83 -5.65 4.72 13.18
C VAL A 83 -4.27 4.10 13.23
N SER A 84 -3.54 4.18 12.13
CA SER A 84 -2.17 3.70 12.07
C SER A 84 -1.24 4.53 12.96
N PRO A 85 -0.08 4.00 13.36
CA PRO A 85 1.03 4.84 13.78
C PRO A 85 1.35 5.89 12.70
N ARG A 86 2.01 6.94 13.09
CA ARG A 86 2.61 7.86 12.14
C ARG A 86 3.94 7.27 11.66
N TYR A 87 4.08 7.13 10.36
CA TYR A 87 5.30 6.68 9.72
C TYR A 87 6.07 7.88 9.19
N GLY A 88 7.30 8.06 9.65
CA GLY A 88 8.14 9.20 9.31
C GLY A 88 8.48 10.08 10.50
N ARG A 89 9.28 11.13 10.27
CA ARG A 89 9.91 11.91 11.35
C ARG A 89 9.12 13.10 11.84
N ARG A 90 8.34 13.73 10.95
CA ARG A 90 7.62 14.97 11.28
C ARG A 90 6.18 14.72 11.66
N MET A 91 5.60 15.65 12.40
CA MET A 91 4.15 15.65 12.64
C MET A 91 3.40 15.88 11.33
N THR A 92 2.29 15.18 11.16
CA THR A 92 1.39 15.42 10.03
C THR A 92 0.70 16.77 10.19
N ASN A 93 0.63 17.54 9.13
CA ASN A 93 0.04 18.90 9.11
C ASN A 93 -0.98 19.10 7.99
N HIS A 94 -1.20 18.09 7.17
CA HIS A 94 -2.23 18.04 6.15
C HIS A 94 -3.08 16.79 6.35
N TYR A 95 -4.31 16.82 5.86
CA TYR A 95 -5.16 15.63 5.79
C TYR A 95 -6.15 15.72 4.62
N CYS A 96 -6.62 14.56 4.18
CA CYS A 96 -7.71 14.45 3.22
C CYS A 96 -8.64 13.30 3.64
N MET A 97 -9.94 13.54 3.56
CA MET A 97 -10.95 12.50 3.67
C MET A 97 -11.05 11.77 2.34
N ILE A 98 -11.07 10.46 2.38
CA ILE A 98 -11.14 9.59 1.20
C ILE A 98 -12.58 9.10 1.06
N GLU A 99 -13.28 9.62 0.08
CA GLU A 99 -14.71 9.29 -0.17
C GLU A 99 -14.86 8.20 -1.25
N ALA A 100 -13.90 8.11 -2.17
CA ALA A 100 -13.89 7.11 -3.23
C ALA A 100 -13.02 5.91 -2.86
N ASP A 101 -13.33 4.73 -3.39
CA ASP A 101 -12.47 3.56 -3.27
C ASP A 101 -11.13 3.82 -3.97
N ILE A 102 -10.04 3.49 -3.32
CA ILE A 102 -8.72 3.54 -3.94
C ILE A 102 -8.54 2.25 -4.76
N THR A 103 -8.38 2.39 -6.07
CA THR A 103 -8.13 1.28 -6.99
C THR A 103 -6.75 1.33 -7.62
N THR A 104 -6.07 2.46 -7.52
CA THR A 104 -4.70 2.62 -8.00
C THR A 104 -3.83 3.35 -6.97
N VAL A 105 -2.58 2.97 -6.88
CA VAL A 105 -1.57 3.65 -6.06
C VAL A 105 -0.31 3.83 -6.91
N THR A 106 0.09 5.06 -7.11
CA THR A 106 1.35 5.40 -7.79
C THR A 106 2.34 5.92 -6.76
N MET A 107 3.52 5.35 -6.70
CA MET A 107 4.58 5.76 -5.79
C MET A 107 5.73 6.36 -6.57
N ILE A 108 6.21 7.50 -6.14
CA ILE A 108 7.29 8.25 -6.76
C ILE A 108 8.47 8.27 -5.80
N GLN A 109 9.60 7.79 -6.28
CA GLN A 109 10.83 7.73 -5.50
C GLN A 109 11.89 8.62 -6.11
N LYS A 110 12.56 9.39 -5.26
CA LYS A 110 13.71 10.22 -5.61
C LYS A 110 14.85 9.90 -4.63
N ASP A 111 16.04 9.66 -5.13
CA ASP A 111 17.24 9.38 -4.32
C ASP A 111 17.05 8.29 -3.23
N GLY A 112 16.27 7.26 -3.55
CA GLY A 112 15.98 6.16 -2.61
C GLY A 112 15.02 6.51 -1.47
N ARG A 113 14.30 7.64 -1.57
CA ARG A 113 13.26 8.06 -0.61
C ARG A 113 11.93 8.30 -1.32
N LEU A 114 10.85 8.19 -0.56
CA LEU A 114 9.50 8.44 -1.07
C LEU A 114 9.29 9.94 -1.28
N ALA A 115 9.16 10.36 -2.54
CA ALA A 115 8.95 11.75 -2.92
C ALA A 115 7.49 12.07 -3.23
N GLY A 116 6.68 11.07 -3.61
CA GLY A 116 5.28 11.26 -3.90
C GLY A 116 4.49 9.98 -3.83
N VAL A 117 3.19 10.11 -3.58
CA VAL A 117 2.18 9.06 -3.67
C VAL A 117 0.91 9.65 -4.30
N ILE A 118 0.37 8.95 -5.28
CA ILE A 118 -0.91 9.32 -5.91
C ILE A 118 -1.87 8.17 -5.71
N PHE A 119 -2.97 8.45 -5.06
CA PHE A 119 -4.10 7.53 -4.89
C PHE A 119 -5.15 7.85 -5.94
N GLY A 120 -5.61 6.84 -6.64
CA GLY A 120 -6.57 7.00 -7.71
C GLY A 120 -7.69 5.97 -7.66
N ASN A 121 -8.70 6.24 -8.47
CA ASN A 121 -9.83 5.35 -8.74
C ASN A 121 -10.02 5.28 -10.25
N GLU A 122 -10.21 4.09 -10.80
CA GLU A 122 -10.34 3.88 -12.25
C GLU A 122 -11.47 4.71 -12.88
N THR A 123 -12.55 4.94 -12.13
CA THR A 123 -13.71 5.69 -12.60
C THR A 123 -13.64 7.17 -12.24
N ALA A 124 -13.25 7.48 -10.99
CA ALA A 124 -13.24 8.85 -10.48
C ALA A 124 -11.94 9.62 -10.82
N GLY A 125 -10.91 8.93 -11.28
CA GLY A 125 -9.60 9.52 -11.55
C GLY A 125 -8.75 9.70 -10.29
N GLU A 126 -7.99 10.78 -10.20
CA GLU A 126 -7.13 11.06 -9.05
C GLU A 126 -7.97 11.40 -7.82
N VAL A 127 -7.73 10.67 -6.72
CA VAL A 127 -8.42 10.86 -5.43
C VAL A 127 -7.61 11.77 -4.51
N LEU A 128 -6.30 11.52 -4.43
CA LEU A 128 -5.37 12.32 -3.61
C LEU A 128 -3.96 12.24 -4.20
N ARG A 129 -3.32 13.39 -4.29
CA ARG A 129 -1.91 13.54 -4.67
C ARG A 129 -1.12 14.14 -3.52
N ILE A 130 -0.08 13.44 -3.10
CA ILE A 130 0.88 13.90 -2.09
C ILE A 130 2.24 13.94 -2.79
N GLU A 131 2.80 15.12 -2.98
CA GLU A 131 4.08 15.28 -3.67
C GLU A 131 4.95 16.33 -2.98
N ALA A 132 6.24 16.06 -2.91
CA ALA A 132 7.24 17.04 -2.52
C ALA A 132 7.38 18.15 -3.58
N ALA A 133 7.73 19.35 -3.17
CA ALA A 133 7.80 20.51 -4.05
C ALA A 133 8.81 20.33 -5.20
N SER A 134 9.90 19.60 -4.97
CA SER A 134 10.96 19.38 -5.96
C SER A 134 10.81 18.10 -6.80
N ILE A 135 9.62 17.49 -6.82
CA ILE A 135 9.42 16.18 -7.46
C ILE A 135 9.77 16.18 -8.97
N ASN A 136 9.59 17.31 -9.63
CA ASN A 136 9.89 17.46 -11.05
C ASN A 136 11.38 17.82 -11.31
N GLN A 137 12.19 17.89 -10.26
CA GLN A 137 13.62 18.22 -10.34
C GLN A 137 14.44 16.95 -10.11
N GLY A 138 15.14 16.50 -11.14
CA GLY A 138 16.01 15.34 -11.06
C GLY A 138 15.36 14.01 -11.48
N GLU A 139 16.07 12.92 -11.26
CA GLU A 139 15.62 11.58 -11.61
C GLU A 139 14.55 11.10 -10.60
N THR A 140 13.39 10.77 -11.12
CA THR A 140 12.29 10.22 -10.35
C THR A 140 11.93 8.85 -10.88
N LYS A 141 11.88 7.86 -10.00
CA LYS A 141 11.42 6.51 -10.34
C LYS A 141 9.97 6.36 -9.90
N THR A 142 9.12 5.96 -10.83
CA THR A 142 7.68 5.77 -10.56
C THR A 142 7.30 4.31 -10.71
N SER A 143 6.49 3.82 -9.78
CA SER A 143 5.84 2.51 -9.85
C SER A 143 4.34 2.71 -9.68
N VAL A 144 3.55 2.06 -10.52
CA VAL A 144 2.10 2.14 -10.49
C VAL A 144 1.52 0.82 -10.02
N GLU A 145 0.68 0.88 -9.01
CA GLU A 145 -0.03 -0.24 -8.46
C GLU A 145 -1.49 -0.17 -8.90
N SER A 146 -1.99 -1.23 -9.47
CA SER A 146 -3.37 -1.29 -9.96
C SER A 146 -4.14 -2.40 -9.28
N LEU A 147 -5.36 -2.10 -8.90
CA LEU A 147 -6.32 -3.08 -8.44
C LEU A 147 -6.92 -3.81 -9.63
N TYR A 148 -6.78 -5.13 -9.67
CA TYR A 148 -7.61 -5.96 -10.54
C TYR A 148 -9.04 -5.99 -10.02
N ALA A 149 -10.01 -6.16 -10.90
CA ALA A 149 -11.46 -6.06 -10.60
C ALA A 149 -11.98 -6.84 -9.38
N SER A 150 -11.20 -7.78 -8.85
CA SER A 150 -11.56 -8.61 -7.69
C SER A 150 -10.71 -8.30 -6.43
N GLU A 151 -9.92 -7.25 -6.44
CA GLU A 151 -9.02 -6.89 -5.34
C GLU A 151 -9.51 -5.65 -4.59
N THR A 152 -9.22 -5.60 -3.29
CA THR A 152 -9.49 -4.45 -2.41
C THR A 152 -8.21 -4.05 -1.70
N LEU A 153 -7.89 -2.76 -1.70
CA LEU A 153 -6.77 -2.21 -0.93
C LEU A 153 -7.08 -2.33 0.56
N VAL A 154 -6.31 -3.13 1.28
CA VAL A 154 -6.51 -3.38 2.72
C VAL A 154 -5.43 -2.77 3.59
N GLY A 155 -4.33 -2.31 3.03
CA GLY A 155 -3.27 -1.72 3.84
C GLY A 155 -2.01 -1.37 3.08
N PHE A 156 -1.00 -1.05 3.85
CA PHE A 156 0.29 -0.60 3.37
C PHE A 156 1.43 -1.22 4.16
N LYS A 157 2.56 -1.32 3.50
CA LYS A 157 3.83 -1.67 4.12
C LYS A 157 4.79 -0.52 3.90
N MET A 158 5.27 0.06 4.99
CA MET A 158 6.16 1.21 4.99
C MET A 158 7.59 0.75 5.16
N ARG A 159 8.50 1.37 4.42
CA ARG A 159 9.95 1.21 4.59
C ARG A 159 10.53 2.45 5.20
N LEU A 160 11.26 2.25 6.28
CA LEU A 160 11.87 3.32 7.06
C LEU A 160 13.38 3.11 7.12
N HIS A 161 14.13 4.19 7.00
CA HIS A 161 15.56 4.20 7.28
C HIS A 161 15.86 5.29 8.28
N ARG A 162 16.30 4.89 9.48
CA ARG A 162 16.53 5.82 10.59
C ARG A 162 15.32 6.74 10.85
N GLY A 163 14.11 6.17 10.77
CA GLY A 163 12.84 6.86 10.96
C GLY A 163 12.36 7.72 9.77
N ALA A 164 13.15 7.87 8.71
CA ALA A 164 12.69 8.54 7.49
C ALA A 164 11.94 7.57 6.59
N LEU A 165 10.82 8.02 6.04
CA LEU A 165 10.04 7.24 5.09
C LEU A 165 10.80 7.11 3.76
N THR A 166 11.14 5.88 3.37
CA THR A 166 11.94 5.60 2.18
C THR A 166 11.16 4.87 1.10
N GLY A 167 10.04 4.24 1.46
CA GLY A 167 9.21 3.53 0.50
C GLY A 167 7.87 3.16 1.08
N LEU A 168 6.96 2.85 0.18
CA LEU A 168 5.61 2.41 0.47
C LEU A 168 5.29 1.23 -0.47
N SER A 169 4.66 0.20 0.05
CA SER A 169 4.04 -0.86 -0.74
C SER A 169 2.57 -0.94 -0.39
N SER A 170 1.72 -1.22 -1.37
CA SER A 170 0.30 -1.43 -1.16
C SER A 170 0.00 -2.91 -0.93
N GLN A 171 -0.96 -3.19 -0.06
CA GLN A 171 -1.42 -4.54 0.25
C GLN A 171 -2.87 -4.70 -0.22
N TRP A 172 -3.09 -5.65 -1.10
CA TRP A 172 -4.37 -5.90 -1.75
C TRP A 172 -4.95 -7.24 -1.32
N LEU A 173 -6.16 -7.20 -0.80
CA LEU A 173 -6.94 -8.42 -0.60
C LEU A 173 -7.31 -8.97 -1.97
N THR A 174 -6.87 -10.17 -2.27
CA THR A 174 -7.01 -10.78 -3.59
C THR A 174 -7.74 -12.12 -3.54
N SER A 175 -8.09 -12.65 -4.70
CA SER A 175 -8.63 -13.99 -4.85
C SER A 175 -7.69 -14.87 -5.65
N PRO A 176 -7.73 -16.22 -5.50
CA PRO A 176 -6.94 -17.13 -6.32
C PRO A 176 -7.16 -16.93 -7.82
N ALA A 177 -8.39 -16.62 -8.23
CA ALA A 177 -8.73 -16.38 -9.63
C ALA A 177 -8.06 -15.11 -10.18
N ALA A 178 -7.95 -14.04 -9.37
CA ALA A 178 -7.27 -12.82 -9.77
C ALA A 178 -5.77 -13.04 -9.95
N LEU A 179 -5.14 -13.83 -9.07
CA LEU A 179 -3.73 -14.18 -9.18
C LEU A 179 -3.42 -15.03 -10.42
N LEU A 180 -4.31 -15.96 -10.78
CA LEU A 180 -4.15 -16.75 -11.98
C LEU A 180 -4.24 -15.91 -13.26
N LYS A 181 -5.16 -14.94 -13.31
CA LYS A 181 -5.27 -14.01 -14.45
C LYS A 181 -4.03 -13.12 -14.61
N ALA A 182 -3.46 -12.63 -13.52
CA ALA A 182 -2.27 -11.80 -13.55
C ALA A 182 -1.05 -12.54 -14.16
N ASN A 183 -1.00 -13.87 -14.05
CA ASN A 183 0.08 -14.71 -14.60
C ASN A 183 -0.10 -15.11 -16.04
N SER A 184 -1.33 -15.10 -16.55
CA SER A 184 -1.62 -15.50 -17.94
C SER A 184 -1.45 -14.36 -18.95
N THR A 185 -1.17 -13.16 -18.48
CA THR A 185 -0.99 -11.94 -19.31
C THR A 185 0.48 -11.51 -19.48
N LYS A 186 1.42 -12.36 -19.05
CA LYS A 186 2.87 -12.14 -19.26
C LYS A 186 3.43 -12.99 -20.39
#